data_3b369f74c3821e3b6d71bc3aa000d2cb
#
_entry.id   3b369f74c3821e3b6d71bc3aa000d2cb
#
_cell.length_a   1.000
_cell.length_b   1.000
_cell.length_c   1.000
_cell.angle_alpha   90.00
_cell.angle_beta   90.00
_cell.angle_gamma   90.00
#
_symmetry.space_group_name_H-M   'P 1'
#
loop_
_entity.id
_entity.type
_entity.pdbx_description
1 polymer ?
#
loop_
_entity_poly.entity_id
_entity_poly.type
_entity_poly.pdbx_seq_one_letter_code
_entity_poly.pdbx_strand_id
1 'polypeptide(L)'
;YQMCLDDGGGDQSGMHVMNLGTRKQELMTWKTGEAFVFQPDIQVHNGFNRNPGPRTTLLIDFYKESLYTKEKFEEYYQHYSECFEGLENLVDVHETRKQK
;
A
#
# COMPACT_ATOMS: atom_id res chain seq x y z
N TYR A 1 -3.80 -3.75 -6.37
CA TYR A 1 -3.85 -2.71 -7.39
C TYR A 1 -3.53 -1.36 -6.77
N GLN A 2 -2.56 -0.68 -7.34
CA GLN A 2 -2.21 0.67 -6.93
C GLN A 2 -2.15 1.57 -8.15
N MET A 3 -2.80 2.73 -8.07
CA MET A 3 -2.79 3.75 -9.11
C MET A 3 -2.23 5.05 -8.52
N CYS A 4 -1.26 5.64 -9.19
CA CYS A 4 -0.71 6.92 -8.79
C CYS A 4 -1.66 8.05 -9.24
N LEU A 5 -2.27 8.74 -8.27
CA LEU A 5 -3.13 9.90 -8.52
C LEU A 5 -2.32 11.20 -8.59
N ASP A 6 -1.24 11.29 -7.81
CA ASP A 6 -0.34 12.43 -7.80
C ASP A 6 1.07 11.91 -7.43
N ASP A 7 2.04 12.12 -8.29
CA ASP A 7 3.42 11.69 -8.08
C ASP A 7 4.26 12.65 -7.22
N GLY A 8 3.72 13.79 -6.86
CA GLY A 8 4.42 14.78 -6.06
C GLY A 8 5.25 15.78 -6.86
N GLY A 9 5.15 15.75 -8.18
CA GLY A 9 5.79 16.74 -9.07
C GLY A 9 7.20 16.41 -9.53
N GLY A 10 7.50 15.12 -9.73
CA GLY A 10 8.81 14.69 -10.23
C GLY A 10 8.90 13.18 -10.43
N ASP A 11 10.11 12.69 -10.67
CA ASP A 11 10.41 11.28 -10.93
C ASP A 11 11.08 10.57 -9.74
N GLN A 12 11.09 11.19 -8.56
CA GLN A 12 11.79 10.71 -7.37
C GLN A 12 10.83 10.07 -6.35
N SER A 13 9.71 9.53 -6.79
CA SER A 13 8.84 8.69 -5.96
C SER A 13 8.62 7.33 -6.61
N GLY A 14 8.52 6.31 -5.79
CA GLY A 14 8.37 4.97 -6.30
C GLY A 14 8.31 3.92 -5.22
N MET A 15 8.49 2.68 -5.64
CA MET A 15 8.51 1.53 -4.75
C MET A 15 9.59 0.54 -5.20
N HIS A 16 10.38 0.07 -4.25
CA HIS A 16 11.24 -1.08 -4.45
C HIS A 16 10.42 -2.34 -4.14
N VAL A 17 10.43 -3.30 -5.04
CA VAL A 17 9.76 -4.58 -4.89
C VAL A 17 10.76 -5.70 -5.11
N MET A 18 10.82 -6.65 -4.21
CA MET A 18 11.67 -7.82 -4.32
C MET A 18 10.83 -9.07 -4.52
N ASN A 19 11.13 -9.84 -5.55
CA ASN A 19 10.56 -11.16 -5.72
C ASN A 19 11.33 -12.16 -4.83
N LEU A 20 10.66 -12.78 -3.87
CA LEU A 20 11.28 -13.72 -2.94
C LEU A 20 11.79 -15.00 -3.63
N GLY A 21 11.15 -15.43 -4.73
CA GLY A 21 11.57 -16.61 -5.46
C GLY A 21 12.85 -16.41 -6.26
N THR A 22 12.98 -15.28 -6.95
CA THR A 22 14.14 -14.96 -7.80
C THR A 22 15.17 -14.09 -7.08
N ARG A 23 14.79 -13.44 -5.97
CA ARG A 23 15.54 -12.44 -5.23
C ARG A 23 15.93 -11.21 -6.08
N LYS A 24 15.24 -11.01 -7.18
CA LYS A 24 15.40 -9.81 -8.02
C LYS A 24 14.65 -8.66 -7.42
N GLN A 25 15.32 -7.51 -7.34
CA GLN A 25 14.74 -6.27 -6.90
C GLN A 25 14.40 -5.41 -8.12
N GLU A 26 13.17 -4.89 -8.14
CA GLU A 26 12.71 -3.99 -9.19
C GLU A 26 12.34 -2.64 -8.59
N LEU A 27 12.65 -1.58 -9.32
CA LEU A 27 12.22 -0.23 -8.99
C LEU A 27 11.01 0.14 -9.84
N MET A 28 9.92 0.47 -9.19
CA MET A 28 8.70 0.95 -9.85
C MET A 28 8.56 2.44 -9.56
N THR A 29 8.77 3.26 -10.58
CA THR A 29 8.63 4.71 -10.44
C THR A 29 7.16 5.11 -10.53
N TRP A 30 6.71 5.93 -9.59
CA TRP A 30 5.35 6.46 -9.58
C TRP A 30 5.21 7.58 -10.61
N LYS A 31 4.24 7.45 -11.50
CA LYS A 31 3.83 8.49 -12.45
C LYS A 31 2.33 8.65 -12.40
N THR A 32 1.87 9.89 -12.35
CA THR A 32 0.45 10.20 -12.31
C THR A 32 -0.30 9.53 -13.46
N GLY A 33 -1.36 8.78 -13.12
CA GLY A 33 -2.18 8.03 -14.06
C GLY A 33 -1.71 6.61 -14.33
N GLU A 34 -0.51 6.22 -13.92
CA GLU A 34 -0.02 4.85 -14.05
C GLU A 34 -0.46 3.98 -12.88
N ALA A 35 -0.72 2.71 -13.15
CA ALA A 35 -1.15 1.73 -12.17
C ALA A 35 -0.39 0.42 -12.31
N PHE A 36 -0.30 -0.33 -11.24
CA PHE A 36 0.27 -1.66 -11.26
C PHE A 36 -0.37 -2.57 -10.21
N VAL A 37 -0.19 -3.87 -10.39
CA VAL A 37 -0.68 -4.90 -9.46
C VAL A 37 0.53 -5.65 -8.91
N PHE A 38 0.56 -5.87 -7.60
CA PHE A 38 1.58 -6.69 -6.96
C PHE A 38 0.97 -7.45 -5.76
N GLN A 39 1.70 -8.43 -5.27
CA GLN A 39 1.27 -9.26 -4.14
C GLN A 39 2.05 -8.87 -2.88
N PRO A 40 1.51 -7.98 -2.03
CA PRO A 40 2.24 -7.46 -0.88
C PRO A 40 2.56 -8.51 0.19
N ASP A 41 1.80 -9.60 0.21
CA ASP A 41 1.97 -10.70 1.17
C ASP A 41 3.17 -11.61 0.85
N ILE A 42 3.62 -11.64 -0.42
CA ILE A 42 4.72 -12.50 -0.88
C ILE A 42 5.89 -11.71 -1.48
N GLN A 43 5.77 -10.41 -1.61
CA GLN A 43 6.81 -9.54 -2.17
C GLN A 43 7.25 -8.52 -1.12
N VAL A 44 8.51 -8.53 -0.77
CA VAL A 44 9.08 -7.47 0.08
C VAL A 44 9.05 -6.17 -0.70
N HIS A 45 8.52 -5.12 -0.10
CA HIS A 45 8.35 -3.84 -0.77
C HIS A 45 8.60 -2.67 0.17
N ASN A 46 9.00 -1.56 -0.41
CA ASN A 46 9.29 -0.32 0.31
C ASN A 46 8.96 0.87 -0.60
N GLY A 47 8.05 1.72 -0.13
CA GLY A 47 7.68 2.94 -0.84
C GLY A 47 8.51 4.13 -0.39
N PHE A 48 8.78 5.05 -1.31
CA PHE A 48 9.49 6.29 -1.00
C PHE A 48 8.94 7.46 -1.82
N ASN A 49 9.09 8.66 -1.28
CA ASN A 49 8.76 9.89 -1.99
C ASN A 49 9.82 10.97 -1.66
N ARG A 50 10.61 11.32 -2.65
CA ARG A 50 11.61 12.39 -2.58
C ARG A 50 11.27 13.58 -3.49
N ASN A 51 10.05 13.58 -4.04
CA ASN A 51 9.53 14.70 -4.81
C ASN A 51 9.14 15.86 -3.90
N PRO A 52 9.06 17.10 -4.43
CA PRO A 52 8.72 18.28 -3.64
C PRO A 52 7.33 18.23 -3.02
N GLY A 53 6.35 17.63 -3.71
CA GLY A 53 4.96 17.53 -3.25
C GLY A 53 4.61 16.18 -2.67
N PRO A 54 3.44 16.06 -2.03
CA PRO A 54 2.95 14.79 -1.51
C PRO A 54 2.57 13.84 -2.64
N ARG A 55 2.78 12.54 -2.41
CA ARG A 55 2.30 11.48 -3.28
C ARG A 55 0.93 11.01 -2.81
N THR A 56 0.01 10.87 -3.76
CA THR A 56 -1.31 10.34 -3.50
C THR A 56 -1.54 9.08 -4.34
N THR A 57 -1.96 8.01 -3.70
CA THR A 57 -2.14 6.70 -4.34
C THR A 57 -3.54 6.17 -4.03
N LEU A 58 -4.20 5.62 -5.04
CA LEU A 58 -5.42 4.84 -4.88
C LEU A 58 -5.02 3.37 -4.69
N LEU A 59 -5.43 2.77 -3.57
CA LEU A 59 -5.22 1.36 -3.27
C LEU A 59 -6.52 0.59 -3.40
N ILE A 60 -6.48 -0.51 -4.15
CA ILE A 60 -7.60 -1.45 -4.22
C ILE A 60 -7.05 -2.84 -3.93
N ASP A 61 -7.52 -3.44 -2.86
CA ASP A 61 -7.14 -4.79 -2.47
C ASP A 61 -8.14 -5.79 -3.03
N PHE A 62 -7.61 -6.87 -3.62
CA PHE A 62 -8.40 -7.97 -4.13
C PHE A 62 -8.02 -9.24 -3.36
N TYR A 63 -8.99 -10.08 -3.10
CA TYR A 63 -8.72 -11.42 -2.60
C TYR A 63 -8.77 -12.43 -3.75
N LYS A 64 -7.99 -13.51 -3.61
CA LYS A 64 -7.99 -14.60 -4.58
C LYS A 64 -9.03 -15.65 -4.15
N GLU A 65 -10.12 -15.78 -4.89
CA GLU A 65 -11.16 -16.78 -4.63
C GLU A 65 -10.61 -18.21 -4.58
N SER A 66 -9.57 -18.49 -5.37
CA SER A 66 -8.92 -19.80 -5.38
C SER A 66 -8.23 -20.17 -4.06
N LEU A 67 -7.93 -19.18 -3.20
CA LEU A 67 -7.22 -19.36 -1.93
C LEU A 67 -8.15 -19.26 -0.71
N TYR A 68 -9.33 -18.67 -0.88
CA TYR A 68 -10.22 -18.37 0.24
C TYR A 68 -11.63 -18.88 -0.04
N THR A 69 -12.16 -19.69 0.89
CA THR A 69 -13.59 -19.94 0.95
C THR A 69 -14.30 -18.69 1.45
N LYS A 70 -15.60 -18.59 1.25
CA LYS A 70 -16.40 -17.50 1.79
C LYS A 70 -16.20 -17.32 3.31
N GLU A 71 -16.12 -18.43 4.04
CA GLU A 71 -15.91 -18.43 5.49
C GLU A 71 -14.53 -17.86 5.86
N LYS A 72 -13.47 -18.26 5.17
CA LYS A 72 -12.12 -17.73 5.39
C LYS A 72 -12.02 -16.26 5.03
N PHE A 73 -12.73 -15.83 3.99
CA PHE A 73 -12.78 -14.42 3.62
C PHE A 73 -13.45 -13.59 4.73
N GLU A 74 -14.54 -14.06 5.31
CA GLU A 74 -15.23 -13.38 6.40
C GLU A 74 -14.34 -13.26 7.64
N GLU A 75 -13.61 -14.33 8.01
CA GLU A 75 -12.63 -14.29 9.10
C GLU A 75 -11.52 -13.27 8.83
N TYR A 76 -10.97 -13.27 7.62
CA TYR A 76 -9.94 -12.36 7.22
C TYR A 76 -10.43 -10.90 7.26
N TYR A 77 -11.62 -10.66 6.74
CA TYR A 77 -12.22 -9.33 6.73
C TYR A 77 -12.45 -8.80 8.15
N GLN A 78 -12.90 -9.62 9.06
CA GLN A 78 -13.10 -9.24 10.45
C GLN A 78 -11.77 -8.89 11.11
N HIS A 79 -10.76 -9.73 10.94
CA HIS A 79 -9.42 -9.46 11.46
C HIS A 79 -8.83 -8.16 10.90
N TYR A 80 -9.01 -7.92 9.62
CA TYR A 80 -8.55 -6.72 8.95
C TYR A 80 -9.26 -5.46 9.47
N SER A 81 -10.56 -5.55 9.71
CA SER A 81 -11.35 -4.46 10.32
C SER A 81 -10.85 -4.10 11.71
N GLU A 82 -10.52 -5.08 12.53
CA GLU A 82 -9.93 -4.87 13.86
C GLU A 82 -8.58 -4.14 13.78
N CYS A 83 -7.76 -4.48 12.81
CA CYS A 83 -6.49 -3.79 12.57
C CYS A 83 -6.71 -2.31 12.17
N PHE A 84 -7.72 -2.02 11.37
CA PHE A 84 -8.06 -0.65 10.98
C PHE A 84 -8.54 0.18 12.14
N GLU A 85 -9.35 -0.36 13.04
CA GLU A 85 -9.76 0.33 14.26
C GLU A 85 -8.55 0.75 15.09
N GLY A 86 -7.56 -0.12 15.21
CA GLY A 86 -6.30 0.20 15.87
C GLY A 86 -5.53 1.33 15.20
N LEU A 87 -5.54 1.38 13.86
CA LEU A 87 -4.90 2.44 13.09
C LEU A 87 -5.62 3.78 13.23
N GLU A 88 -6.93 3.81 13.24
CA GLU A 88 -7.72 5.02 13.48
C GLU A 88 -7.36 5.64 14.83
N ASN A 89 -7.28 4.85 15.87
CA ASN A 89 -6.86 5.30 17.19
C ASN A 89 -5.44 5.91 17.17
N LEU A 90 -4.52 5.34 16.41
CA LEU A 90 -3.17 5.87 16.25
C LEU A 90 -3.14 7.22 15.52
N VAL A 91 -3.97 7.38 14.50
CA VAL A 91 -4.12 8.64 13.76
C VAL A 91 -4.66 9.74 14.69
N ASP A 92 -5.69 9.45 15.45
CA ASP A 92 -6.28 10.39 16.41
C ASP A 92 -5.25 10.86 17.45
N VAL A 93 -4.46 9.95 17.98
CA VAL A 93 -3.38 10.29 18.92
C VAL A 93 -2.34 11.18 18.25
N HIS A 94 -1.98 10.91 17.00
CA HIS A 94 -1.01 11.70 16.26
C HIS A 94 -1.52 13.12 15.97
N GLU A 95 -2.75 13.25 15.53
CA GLU A 95 -3.38 14.56 15.31
C GLU A 95 -3.51 15.37 16.59
N THR A 96 -3.87 14.75 17.69
CA THR A 96 -3.93 15.40 19.00
C THR A 96 -2.56 15.93 19.42
N ARG A 97 -1.48 15.23 19.13
CA ARG A 97 -0.11 15.68 19.38
C ARG A 97 0.30 16.87 18.50
N LYS A 98 -0.17 16.91 17.24
CA LYS A 98 0.11 18.03 16.34
C LYS A 98 -0.59 19.32 16.74
N GLN A 99 -1.73 19.24 17.43
CA GLN A 99 -2.49 20.38 17.90
C GLN A 99 -1.90 21.02 19.17
N LYS A 100 -0.96 20.37 19.80
CA LYS A 100 -0.22 20.90 20.95
C LYS A 100 1.05 21.60 20.52
#